data_29b8c71664b83bb5626e7d5c63e1f437
#
_entry.id   29b8c71664b83bb5626e7d5c63e1f437
#
_cell.length_a   1.000
_cell.length_b   1.000
_cell.length_c   1.000
_cell.angle_alpha   90.00
_cell.angle_beta   90.00
_cell.angle_gamma   90.00
#
_symmetry.space_group_name_H-M   'P 1'
#
loop_
_entity.id
_entity.type
_entity.pdbx_description
1 polymer ?
#
loop_
_entity_poly.entity_id
_entity_poly.type
_entity_poly.pdbx_seq_one_letter_code
_entity_poly.pdbx_strand_id
1 'polypeptide(L)'
;MATIKDGEYTATIYKLIKDRKYVEAIHILNGQLQKHTKSRAALSLLGFCYFHIQDFSNAAECYEQLTQLHPEVEEYKLYYAQSLYKAGAYPEATKALFALDSPNLHIKMVKLQTCIKYCEEDYSAAKLLLEQLPPDDPDYMFNMGCLLYQDGKHEEACRSFLTALQVLGYLPALSYNIALSYYSLKNYPQALNYITEIIERGIREHPELSIGLKTEGIDVHSVGNTLVLHETALIEAFNLKAAIEYQLKNLKGAQEALTDMPPRSEEELDPVTLHNQALINIDMKPSEGFEKLAFLLQLPSFPRVTFGNLLLLYSKHEYFDLAADVLAENAHLTIKFLSPYVYEFLDALLTCQTAPEEAFRKFDEMSSRLTEQLRRLTKQLQEARLARDDDTQKKVLQEYDLLQDKYITVLMAQAKIYWNRENFQMVEKIFRKSVEFCNDDDTWKLNVAHVLFMQNKYKEAIGFYEPIVKKHYENVSFSGE
;
A
#
# COMPACT_ATOMS: atom_id res chain seq x y z
N MET A 1 -22.09 15.16 36.95
CA MET A 1 -21.41 16.31 36.34
C MET A 1 -21.61 17.52 37.23
N ALA A 2 -20.57 18.26 37.57
CA ALA A 2 -20.70 19.50 38.34
C ALA A 2 -21.51 20.50 37.51
N THR A 3 -22.50 21.16 38.11
CA THR A 3 -23.30 22.20 37.47
C THR A 3 -22.41 23.40 37.19
N ILE A 4 -22.13 23.70 35.89
CA ILE A 4 -21.36 24.86 35.46
C ILE A 4 -22.23 26.10 35.73
N LYS A 5 -21.69 27.10 36.40
CA LYS A 5 -22.41 28.37 36.68
C LYS A 5 -22.60 29.16 35.40
N ASP A 6 -23.75 29.86 35.32
CA ASP A 6 -23.98 30.78 34.20
C ASP A 6 -22.86 31.87 34.15
N GLY A 7 -22.27 32.01 32.96
CA GLY A 7 -21.09 32.86 32.72
C GLY A 7 -19.75 32.12 32.65
N GLU A 8 -19.64 30.89 33.17
CA GLU A 8 -18.37 30.10 33.17
C GLU A 8 -18.28 29.10 32.00
N TYR A 9 -19.35 28.93 31.20
CA TYR A 9 -19.41 27.98 30.10
C TYR A 9 -18.29 28.17 29.08
N THR A 10 -18.08 29.42 28.65
CA THR A 10 -17.07 29.75 27.63
C THR A 10 -15.65 29.37 28.10
N ALA A 11 -15.28 29.77 29.32
CA ALA A 11 -13.97 29.44 29.88
C ALA A 11 -13.76 27.93 30.06
N THR A 12 -14.80 27.24 30.51
CA THR A 12 -14.78 25.79 30.69
C THR A 12 -14.59 25.07 29.35
N ILE A 13 -15.34 25.45 28.32
CA ILE A 13 -15.26 24.82 26.99
C ILE A 13 -13.87 25.05 26.38
N TYR A 14 -13.34 26.28 26.42
CA TYR A 14 -12.00 26.56 25.91
C TYR A 14 -10.90 25.82 26.69
N LYS A 15 -11.06 25.65 28.00
CA LYS A 15 -10.16 24.84 28.81
C LYS A 15 -10.19 23.37 28.35
N LEU A 16 -11.37 22.77 28.19
CA LEU A 16 -11.54 21.40 27.72
C LEU A 16 -10.92 21.19 26.33
N ILE A 17 -11.14 22.14 25.42
CA ILE A 17 -10.53 22.11 24.06
C ILE A 17 -9.00 22.17 24.16
N LYS A 18 -8.46 23.07 25.00
CA LYS A 18 -7.01 23.18 25.23
C LYS A 18 -6.43 21.90 25.82
N ASP A 19 -7.16 21.25 26.73
CA ASP A 19 -6.78 19.98 27.35
C ASP A 19 -7.10 18.77 26.44
N ARG A 20 -7.50 18.98 25.17
CA ARG A 20 -7.89 17.95 24.17
C ARG A 20 -9.03 17.03 24.60
N LYS A 21 -9.84 17.47 25.57
CA LYS A 21 -11.04 16.73 26.06
C LYS A 21 -12.28 17.05 25.22
N TYR A 22 -12.19 16.74 23.93
CA TYR A 22 -13.23 17.12 22.95
C TYR A 22 -14.60 16.50 23.25
N VAL A 23 -14.65 15.25 23.71
CA VAL A 23 -15.91 14.54 24.03
C VAL A 23 -16.67 15.26 25.15
N GLU A 24 -15.96 15.70 26.20
CA GLU A 24 -16.58 16.46 27.29
C GLU A 24 -17.08 17.80 26.80
N ALA A 25 -16.31 18.48 25.94
CA ALA A 25 -16.71 19.76 25.33
C ALA A 25 -17.95 19.60 24.44
N ILE A 26 -18.03 18.53 23.61
CA ILE A 26 -19.19 18.22 22.77
C ILE A 26 -20.44 18.05 23.61
N HIS A 27 -20.35 17.32 24.73
CA HIS A 27 -21.51 17.09 25.60
C HIS A 27 -22.07 18.42 26.16
N ILE A 28 -21.18 19.34 26.59
CA ILE A 28 -21.58 20.66 27.10
C ILE A 28 -22.17 21.53 25.97
N LEU A 29 -21.51 21.52 24.79
CA LEU A 29 -21.95 22.31 23.64
C LEU A 29 -23.32 21.87 23.13
N ASN A 30 -23.59 20.56 23.08
CA ASN A 30 -24.88 20.02 22.72
C ASN A 30 -25.97 20.48 23.71
N GLY A 31 -25.67 20.47 25.00
CA GLY A 31 -26.61 21.00 26.04
C GLY A 31 -26.86 22.50 25.87
N GLN A 32 -25.90 23.28 25.42
CA GLN A 32 -26.08 24.71 25.12
C GLN A 32 -26.91 24.93 23.84
N LEU A 33 -26.70 24.10 22.80
CA LEU A 33 -27.48 24.19 21.56
C LEU A 33 -28.93 23.79 21.73
N GLN A 34 -29.29 22.92 22.68
CA GLN A 34 -30.69 22.66 23.03
C GLN A 34 -31.39 23.92 23.53
N LYS A 35 -30.67 24.83 24.24
CA LYS A 35 -31.23 26.09 24.74
C LYS A 35 -31.15 27.21 23.68
N HIS A 36 -30.09 27.22 22.89
CA HIS A 36 -29.77 28.26 21.91
C HIS A 36 -29.41 27.64 20.57
N THR A 37 -30.39 27.12 19.85
CA THR A 37 -30.23 26.32 18.62
C THR A 37 -29.45 27.00 17.49
N LYS A 38 -29.41 28.33 17.45
CA LYS A 38 -28.71 29.13 16.43
C LYS A 38 -27.44 29.85 16.94
N SER A 39 -26.89 29.36 18.05
CA SER A 39 -25.68 29.94 18.59
C SER A 39 -24.45 29.72 17.69
N ARG A 40 -24.00 30.79 17.02
CA ARG A 40 -22.80 30.75 16.14
C ARG A 40 -21.59 30.16 16.86
N ALA A 41 -21.31 30.67 18.09
CA ALA A 41 -20.16 30.22 18.85
C ALA A 41 -20.24 28.72 19.21
N ALA A 42 -21.41 28.27 19.65
CA ALA A 42 -21.60 26.86 20.03
C ALA A 42 -21.47 25.93 18.81
N LEU A 43 -22.09 26.26 17.68
CA LEU A 43 -21.97 25.47 16.44
C LEU A 43 -20.54 25.44 15.91
N SER A 44 -19.83 26.57 15.93
CA SER A 44 -18.45 26.63 15.46
C SER A 44 -17.51 25.78 16.32
N LEU A 45 -17.62 25.86 17.64
CA LEU A 45 -16.81 25.05 18.56
C LEU A 45 -17.20 23.59 18.52
N LEU A 46 -18.48 23.28 18.30
CA LEU A 46 -18.96 21.91 18.16
C LEU A 46 -18.41 21.25 16.88
N GLY A 47 -18.49 21.95 15.74
CA GLY A 47 -17.89 21.48 14.48
C GLY A 47 -16.38 21.28 14.61
N PHE A 48 -15.67 22.17 15.29
CA PHE A 48 -14.25 22.02 15.59
C PHE A 48 -13.97 20.76 16.44
N CYS A 49 -14.74 20.54 17.51
CA CYS A 49 -14.56 19.37 18.37
C CYS A 49 -14.86 18.06 17.63
N TYR A 50 -15.93 18.00 16.83
CA TYR A 50 -16.25 16.84 16.01
C TYR A 50 -15.14 16.55 15.00
N PHE A 51 -14.59 17.57 14.34
CA PHE A 51 -13.49 17.41 13.41
C PHE A 51 -12.27 16.77 14.09
N HIS A 52 -11.92 17.18 15.31
CA HIS A 52 -10.78 16.67 16.06
C HIS A 52 -10.98 15.26 16.64
N ILE A 53 -12.22 14.82 16.86
CA ILE A 53 -12.49 13.40 17.20
C ILE A 53 -12.73 12.55 15.94
N GLN A 54 -12.50 13.11 14.76
CA GLN A 54 -12.67 12.45 13.46
C GLN A 54 -14.13 12.08 13.10
N ASP A 55 -15.09 12.67 13.78
CA ASP A 55 -16.51 12.59 13.41
C ASP A 55 -16.82 13.65 12.35
N PHE A 56 -16.31 13.40 11.15
CA PHE A 56 -16.35 14.37 10.05
C PHE A 56 -17.77 14.63 9.53
N SER A 57 -18.67 13.66 9.65
CA SER A 57 -20.07 13.81 9.26
C SER A 57 -20.78 14.84 10.14
N ASN A 58 -20.68 14.70 11.46
CA ASN A 58 -21.27 15.65 12.40
C ASN A 58 -20.57 17.00 12.33
N ALA A 59 -19.26 17.05 12.07
CA ALA A 59 -18.55 18.30 11.81
C ALA A 59 -19.10 19.02 10.58
N ALA A 60 -19.33 18.29 9.48
CA ALA A 60 -19.92 18.83 8.25
C ALA A 60 -21.31 19.41 8.50
N GLU A 61 -22.19 18.69 9.23
CA GLU A 61 -23.53 19.20 9.58
C GLU A 61 -23.48 20.52 10.36
N CYS A 62 -22.56 20.63 11.33
CA CYS A 62 -22.39 21.87 12.09
C CYS A 62 -21.97 23.04 11.19
N TYR A 63 -21.00 22.82 10.29
CA TYR A 63 -20.53 23.84 9.38
C TYR A 63 -21.55 24.16 8.27
N GLU A 64 -22.33 23.19 7.80
CA GLU A 64 -23.45 23.43 6.89
C GLU A 64 -24.49 24.39 7.50
N GLN A 65 -24.91 24.13 8.75
CA GLN A 65 -25.81 25.03 9.46
C GLN A 65 -25.21 26.42 9.62
N LEU A 66 -23.91 26.53 9.89
CA LEU A 66 -23.23 27.83 9.98
C LEU A 66 -23.21 28.57 8.65
N THR A 67 -23.03 27.86 7.51
CA THR A 67 -23.08 28.49 6.17
C THR A 67 -24.48 29.05 5.84
N GLN A 68 -25.52 28.39 6.34
CA GLN A 68 -26.91 28.83 6.13
C GLN A 68 -27.25 30.01 7.04
N LEU A 69 -26.77 30.03 8.29
CA LEU A 69 -27.06 31.07 9.28
C LEU A 69 -26.19 32.32 9.09
N HIS A 70 -24.97 32.16 8.60
CA HIS A 70 -23.95 33.19 8.44
C HIS A 70 -23.27 33.09 7.07
N PRO A 71 -24.01 33.29 5.96
CA PRO A 71 -23.49 33.17 4.59
C PRO A 71 -22.37 34.18 4.26
N GLU A 72 -22.27 35.27 5.04
CA GLU A 72 -21.22 36.28 4.94
C GLU A 72 -19.84 35.83 5.40
N VAL A 73 -19.77 34.68 6.14
CA VAL A 73 -18.51 34.15 6.68
C VAL A 73 -18.07 32.98 5.79
N GLU A 74 -17.21 33.26 4.83
CA GLU A 74 -16.78 32.28 3.84
C GLU A 74 -15.89 31.17 4.42
N GLU A 75 -15.20 31.39 5.52
CA GLU A 75 -14.43 30.38 6.23
C GLU A 75 -15.28 29.17 6.63
N TYR A 76 -16.58 29.37 6.94
CA TYR A 76 -17.45 28.23 7.27
C TYR A 76 -17.72 27.33 6.07
N LYS A 77 -17.82 27.89 4.87
CA LYS A 77 -17.94 27.11 3.63
C LYS A 77 -16.66 26.29 3.38
N LEU A 78 -15.49 26.86 3.66
CA LEU A 78 -14.22 26.13 3.56
C LEU A 78 -14.14 25.00 4.58
N TYR A 79 -14.51 25.22 5.84
CA TYR A 79 -14.52 24.19 6.88
C TYR A 79 -15.55 23.10 6.58
N TYR A 80 -16.69 23.46 6.01
CA TYR A 80 -17.68 22.50 5.50
C TYR A 80 -17.07 21.61 4.42
N ALA A 81 -16.45 22.19 3.40
CA ALA A 81 -15.78 21.45 2.34
C ALA A 81 -14.64 20.56 2.87
N GLN A 82 -13.85 21.04 3.85
CA GLN A 82 -12.80 20.25 4.50
C GLN A 82 -13.38 19.06 5.27
N SER A 83 -14.50 19.24 5.98
CA SER A 83 -15.17 18.17 6.71
C SER A 83 -15.72 17.11 5.76
N LEU A 84 -16.35 17.51 4.65
CA LEU A 84 -16.82 16.62 3.60
C LEU A 84 -15.66 15.83 2.95
N TYR A 85 -14.55 16.51 2.65
CA TYR A 85 -13.35 15.85 2.11
C TYR A 85 -12.82 14.77 3.07
N LYS A 86 -12.74 15.09 4.36
CA LYS A 86 -12.29 14.11 5.38
C LYS A 86 -13.29 12.97 5.58
N ALA A 87 -14.58 13.22 5.37
CA ALA A 87 -15.64 12.20 5.37
C ALA A 87 -15.64 11.32 4.10
N GLY A 88 -14.81 11.62 3.09
CA GLY A 88 -14.78 10.89 1.82
C GLY A 88 -15.87 11.32 0.82
N ALA A 89 -16.66 12.35 1.14
CA ALA A 89 -17.71 12.88 0.27
C ALA A 89 -17.12 13.89 -0.74
N TYR A 90 -16.32 13.40 -1.68
CA TYR A 90 -15.56 14.23 -2.63
C TYR A 90 -16.42 15.07 -3.57
N PRO A 91 -17.50 14.53 -4.17
CA PRO A 91 -18.38 15.31 -5.03
C PRO A 91 -19.05 16.49 -4.31
N GLU A 92 -19.51 16.26 -3.08
CA GLU A 92 -20.14 17.27 -2.22
C GLU A 92 -19.12 18.32 -1.77
N ALA A 93 -17.90 17.88 -1.40
CA ALA A 93 -16.80 18.77 -1.06
C ALA A 93 -16.43 19.70 -2.24
N THR A 94 -16.35 19.16 -3.44
CA THR A 94 -16.08 19.91 -4.67
C THR A 94 -17.18 20.95 -4.92
N LYS A 95 -18.46 20.55 -4.78
CA LYS A 95 -19.60 21.44 -4.92
C LYS A 95 -19.59 22.56 -3.89
N ALA A 96 -19.25 22.28 -2.65
CA ALA A 96 -19.13 23.27 -1.60
C ALA A 96 -18.01 24.29 -1.89
N LEU A 97 -16.89 23.85 -2.47
CA LEU A 97 -15.79 24.73 -2.89
C LEU A 97 -16.17 25.66 -4.04
N PHE A 98 -16.97 25.22 -5.00
CA PHE A 98 -17.46 26.08 -6.09
C PHE A 98 -18.41 27.20 -5.61
N ALA A 99 -18.99 27.06 -4.42
CA ALA A 99 -19.82 28.10 -3.81
C ALA A 99 -19.00 29.18 -3.05
N LEU A 100 -17.67 29.04 -3.02
CA LEU A 100 -16.74 29.98 -2.43
C LEU A 100 -16.23 30.98 -3.48
N ASP A 101 -16.30 32.26 -3.17
CA ASP A 101 -15.79 33.34 -4.02
C ASP A 101 -14.97 34.34 -3.19
N SER A 102 -13.87 33.85 -2.60
CA SER A 102 -13.01 34.66 -1.75
C SER A 102 -11.57 34.65 -2.21
N PRO A 103 -11.03 35.77 -2.68
CA PRO A 103 -9.62 35.89 -3.04
C PRO A 103 -8.66 35.52 -1.88
N ASN A 104 -9.04 35.82 -0.64
CA ASN A 104 -8.22 35.52 0.53
C ASN A 104 -8.12 34.03 0.84
N LEU A 105 -9.09 33.23 0.40
CA LEU A 105 -9.13 31.78 0.61
C LEU A 105 -8.67 31.00 -0.62
N HIS A 106 -8.34 31.66 -1.72
CA HIS A 106 -8.03 31.04 -3.00
C HIS A 106 -6.94 29.94 -2.89
N ILE A 107 -5.83 30.25 -2.22
CA ILE A 107 -4.73 29.25 -2.02
C ILE A 107 -5.23 28.03 -1.25
N LYS A 108 -6.00 28.22 -0.18
CA LYS A 108 -6.56 27.11 0.61
C LYS A 108 -7.56 26.28 -0.19
N MET A 109 -8.35 26.93 -1.05
CA MET A 109 -9.29 26.26 -1.96
C MET A 109 -8.55 25.40 -2.98
N VAL A 110 -7.52 25.94 -3.63
CA VAL A 110 -6.70 25.20 -4.62
C VAL A 110 -6.02 24.01 -3.95
N LYS A 111 -5.45 24.17 -2.76
CA LYS A 111 -4.86 23.07 -1.99
C LYS A 111 -5.88 21.96 -1.72
N LEU A 112 -7.08 22.31 -1.26
CA LEU A 112 -8.13 21.33 -0.97
C LEU A 112 -8.65 20.66 -2.24
N GLN A 113 -8.84 21.41 -3.34
CA GLN A 113 -9.22 20.84 -4.64
C GLN A 113 -8.15 19.86 -5.16
N THR A 114 -6.86 20.19 -5.00
CA THR A 114 -5.74 19.30 -5.36
C THR A 114 -5.83 17.98 -4.58
N CYS A 115 -6.09 18.06 -3.26
CA CYS A 115 -6.26 16.86 -2.42
C CYS A 115 -7.48 16.02 -2.85
N ILE A 116 -8.61 16.68 -3.15
CA ILE A 116 -9.82 15.98 -3.62
C ILE A 116 -9.53 15.25 -4.95
N LYS A 117 -8.91 15.93 -5.92
CA LYS A 117 -8.56 15.33 -7.22
C LYS A 117 -7.56 14.17 -7.08
N TYR A 118 -6.62 14.30 -6.17
CA TYR A 118 -5.70 13.21 -5.84
C TYR A 118 -6.44 11.98 -5.29
N CYS A 119 -7.41 12.18 -4.38
CA CYS A 119 -8.21 11.08 -3.82
C CYS A 119 -9.19 10.46 -4.85
N GLU A 120 -9.66 11.25 -5.82
CA GLU A 120 -10.46 10.79 -6.97
C GLU A 120 -9.61 10.07 -8.03
N GLU A 121 -8.29 9.93 -7.81
CA GLU A 121 -7.33 9.34 -8.75
C GLU A 121 -7.17 10.14 -10.07
N ASP A 122 -7.66 11.38 -10.12
CA ASP A 122 -7.48 12.30 -11.25
C ASP A 122 -6.16 13.10 -11.06
N TYR A 123 -5.04 12.40 -11.23
CA TYR A 123 -3.71 12.98 -11.00
C TYR A 123 -3.37 14.08 -11.99
N SER A 124 -3.95 14.04 -13.21
CA SER A 124 -3.75 15.07 -14.22
C SER A 124 -4.37 16.40 -13.79
N ALA A 125 -5.62 16.39 -13.32
CA ALA A 125 -6.29 17.58 -12.81
C ALA A 125 -5.62 18.06 -11.50
N ALA A 126 -5.23 17.15 -10.61
CA ALA A 126 -4.49 17.51 -9.38
C ALA A 126 -3.18 18.24 -9.70
N LYS A 127 -2.44 17.82 -10.72
CA LYS A 127 -1.20 18.47 -11.15
C LYS A 127 -1.45 19.88 -11.69
N LEU A 128 -2.45 20.06 -12.55
CA LEU A 128 -2.81 21.37 -13.09
C LEU A 128 -3.25 22.35 -11.99
N LEU A 129 -3.93 21.88 -10.95
CA LEU A 129 -4.29 22.69 -9.79
C LEU A 129 -3.06 23.05 -8.96
N LEU A 130 -2.16 22.09 -8.73
CA LEU A 130 -0.94 22.33 -7.97
C LEU A 130 -0.05 23.37 -8.65
N GLU A 131 0.04 23.38 -9.97
CA GLU A 131 0.81 24.38 -10.74
C GLU A 131 0.27 25.81 -10.62
N GLN A 132 -0.93 26.01 -10.07
CA GLN A 132 -1.48 27.33 -9.75
C GLN A 132 -0.97 27.88 -8.42
N LEU A 133 -0.36 27.04 -7.58
CA LEU A 133 0.23 27.49 -6.31
C LEU A 133 1.57 28.19 -6.55
N PRO A 134 1.94 29.15 -5.69
CA PRO A 134 3.27 29.74 -5.75
C PRO A 134 4.36 28.65 -5.60
N PRO A 135 5.47 28.71 -6.37
CA PRO A 135 6.55 27.73 -6.29
C PRO A 135 7.26 27.70 -4.92
N ASP A 136 7.15 28.75 -4.15
CA ASP A 136 7.69 28.91 -2.79
C ASP A 136 6.70 28.49 -1.69
N ASP A 137 5.50 28.00 -2.07
CA ASP A 137 4.55 27.46 -1.09
C ASP A 137 5.14 26.21 -0.43
N PRO A 138 5.16 26.13 0.91
CA PRO A 138 5.77 25.01 1.61
C PRO A 138 5.20 23.65 1.24
N ASP A 139 3.90 23.56 0.92
CA ASP A 139 3.22 22.32 0.60
C ASP A 139 3.39 21.92 -0.88
N TYR A 140 3.89 22.81 -1.73
CA TYR A 140 4.02 22.57 -3.16
C TYR A 140 4.91 21.34 -3.45
N MET A 141 6.12 21.33 -2.87
CA MET A 141 7.08 20.24 -3.09
C MET A 141 6.60 18.91 -2.47
N PHE A 142 5.91 18.97 -1.34
CA PHE A 142 5.31 17.78 -0.73
C PHE A 142 4.23 17.16 -1.64
N ASN A 143 3.28 17.97 -2.08
CA ASN A 143 2.20 17.50 -2.96
C ASN A 143 2.71 17.07 -4.33
N MET A 144 3.72 17.77 -4.89
CA MET A 144 4.37 17.35 -6.14
C MET A 144 5.04 15.99 -6.00
N GLY A 145 5.72 15.75 -4.87
CA GLY A 145 6.28 14.44 -4.56
C GLY A 145 5.24 13.32 -4.55
N CYS A 146 4.05 13.57 -3.99
CA CYS A 146 2.94 12.60 -4.01
C CYS A 146 2.48 12.28 -5.45
N LEU A 147 2.35 13.28 -6.31
CA LEU A 147 1.97 13.08 -7.72
C LEU A 147 3.05 12.33 -8.50
N LEU A 148 4.32 12.70 -8.33
CA LEU A 148 5.44 12.01 -8.96
C LEU A 148 5.53 10.54 -8.53
N TYR A 149 5.23 10.25 -7.25
CA TYR A 149 5.18 8.88 -6.75
C TYR A 149 4.09 8.06 -7.45
N GLN A 150 2.91 8.61 -7.64
CA GLN A 150 1.81 7.95 -8.38
C GLN A 150 2.14 7.75 -9.86
N ASP A 151 2.91 8.66 -10.46
CA ASP A 151 3.43 8.51 -11.83
C ASP A 151 4.54 7.44 -11.96
N GLY A 152 4.93 6.78 -10.85
CA GLY A 152 6.02 5.81 -10.83
C GLY A 152 7.43 6.41 -10.87
N LYS A 153 7.56 7.74 -10.78
CA LYS A 153 8.84 8.46 -10.79
C LYS A 153 9.42 8.56 -9.38
N HIS A 154 9.74 7.41 -8.79
CA HIS A 154 10.09 7.32 -7.37
C HIS A 154 11.36 8.10 -7.00
N GLU A 155 12.36 8.20 -7.90
CA GLU A 155 13.58 8.99 -7.65
C GLU A 155 13.28 10.50 -7.60
N GLU A 156 12.43 11.00 -8.51
CA GLU A 156 12.02 12.40 -8.55
C GLU A 156 11.13 12.73 -7.35
N ALA A 157 10.21 11.82 -7.01
CA ALA A 157 9.37 11.93 -5.81
C ALA A 157 10.22 12.03 -4.53
N CYS A 158 11.19 11.14 -4.37
CA CYS A 158 12.11 11.17 -3.22
C CYS A 158 12.86 12.50 -3.13
N ARG A 159 13.39 13.03 -4.24
CA ARG A 159 14.05 14.34 -4.27
C ARG A 159 13.11 15.48 -3.88
N SER A 160 11.87 15.46 -4.36
CA SER A 160 10.85 16.44 -4.01
C SER A 160 10.51 16.42 -2.52
N PHE A 161 10.33 15.24 -1.95
CA PHE A 161 10.08 15.07 -0.50
C PHE A 161 11.29 15.51 0.35
N LEU A 162 12.52 15.22 -0.07
CA LEU A 162 13.72 15.66 0.64
C LEU A 162 13.84 17.20 0.61
N THR A 163 13.47 17.84 -0.50
CA THR A 163 13.43 19.31 -0.58
C THR A 163 12.35 19.87 0.34
N ALA A 164 11.15 19.25 0.37
CA ALA A 164 10.09 19.64 1.29
C ALA A 164 10.53 19.49 2.76
N LEU A 165 11.28 18.44 3.10
CA LEU A 165 11.80 18.20 4.45
C LEU A 165 12.76 19.31 4.91
N GLN A 166 13.56 19.88 3.99
CA GLN A 166 14.47 21.00 4.31
C GLN A 166 13.69 22.29 4.67
N VAL A 167 12.53 22.49 4.06
CA VAL A 167 11.70 23.70 4.27
C VAL A 167 10.74 23.54 5.44
N LEU A 168 10.02 22.42 5.48
CA LEU A 168 8.97 22.14 6.48
C LEU A 168 9.51 21.59 7.81
N GLY A 169 10.75 21.08 7.80
CA GLY A 169 11.28 20.31 8.92
C GLY A 169 10.66 18.92 9.03
N TYR A 170 10.87 18.29 10.17
CA TYR A 170 10.35 16.95 10.40
C TYR A 170 8.82 16.94 10.49
N LEU A 171 8.21 16.14 9.63
CA LEU A 171 6.80 15.78 9.66
C LEU A 171 6.70 14.26 9.48
N PRO A 172 5.95 13.52 10.35
CA PRO A 172 5.85 12.07 10.27
C PRO A 172 5.41 11.57 8.89
N ALA A 173 4.36 12.16 8.32
CA ALA A 173 3.85 11.82 6.99
C ALA A 173 4.89 12.05 5.89
N LEU A 174 5.70 13.11 5.98
CA LEU A 174 6.76 13.40 5.01
C LEU A 174 7.90 12.38 5.12
N SER A 175 8.34 12.08 6.34
CA SER A 175 9.36 11.05 6.58
C SER A 175 8.90 9.67 6.13
N TYR A 176 7.61 9.34 6.31
CA TYR A 176 7.02 8.12 5.79
C TYR A 176 7.04 8.08 4.25
N ASN A 177 6.66 9.16 3.56
CA ASN A 177 6.68 9.21 2.10
C ASN A 177 8.09 9.09 1.52
N ILE A 178 9.11 9.61 2.22
CA ILE A 178 10.52 9.39 1.86
C ILE A 178 10.88 7.90 2.01
N ALA A 179 10.52 7.28 3.15
CA ALA A 179 10.75 5.86 3.38
C ALA A 179 10.07 4.99 2.32
N LEU A 180 8.82 5.31 1.97
CA LEU A 180 8.04 4.62 0.94
C LEU A 180 8.69 4.77 -0.46
N SER A 181 9.25 5.95 -0.77
CA SER A 181 9.99 6.17 -2.02
C SER A 181 11.26 5.31 -2.08
N TYR A 182 12.03 5.23 -1.00
CA TYR A 182 13.19 4.34 -0.91
C TYR A 182 12.81 2.86 -0.97
N TYR A 183 11.68 2.46 -0.39
CA TYR A 183 11.15 1.10 -0.52
C TYR A 183 10.87 0.75 -1.99
N SER A 184 10.20 1.65 -2.72
CA SER A 184 9.90 1.45 -4.14
C SER A 184 11.17 1.39 -5.01
N LEU A 185 12.23 2.09 -4.61
CA LEU A 185 13.57 2.03 -5.22
C LEU A 185 14.39 0.80 -4.77
N LYS A 186 13.82 -0.09 -3.94
CA LYS A 186 14.49 -1.24 -3.33
C LYS A 186 15.71 -0.86 -2.45
N ASN A 187 15.80 0.39 -2.01
CA ASN A 187 16.83 0.85 -1.09
C ASN A 187 16.35 0.71 0.37
N TYR A 188 16.24 -0.54 0.80
CA TYR A 188 15.71 -0.89 2.12
C TYR A 188 16.47 -0.29 3.30
N PRO A 189 17.83 -0.20 3.29
CA PRO A 189 18.55 0.42 4.41
C PRO A 189 18.16 1.87 4.65
N GLN A 190 18.01 2.68 3.59
CA GLN A 190 17.57 4.07 3.73
C GLN A 190 16.11 4.17 4.17
N ALA A 191 15.24 3.32 3.64
CA ALA A 191 13.84 3.26 4.08
C ALA A 191 13.75 2.96 5.59
N LEU A 192 14.49 1.96 6.09
CA LEU A 192 14.53 1.58 7.50
C LEU A 192 15.05 2.71 8.41
N ASN A 193 16.00 3.53 7.94
CA ASN A 193 16.50 4.67 8.72
C ASN A 193 15.36 5.68 9.01
N TYR A 194 14.57 6.06 8.01
CA TYR A 194 13.43 6.96 8.20
C TYR A 194 12.31 6.33 9.04
N ILE A 195 12.04 5.04 8.85
CA ILE A 195 11.08 4.29 9.67
C ILE A 195 11.52 4.29 11.13
N THR A 196 12.79 4.03 11.40
CA THR A 196 13.36 4.04 12.77
C THR A 196 13.21 5.41 13.41
N GLU A 197 13.48 6.49 12.66
CA GLU A 197 13.28 7.86 13.16
C GLU A 197 11.82 8.13 13.54
N ILE A 198 10.85 7.69 12.71
CA ILE A 198 9.42 7.85 13.01
C ILE A 198 9.06 7.10 14.31
N ILE A 199 9.51 5.86 14.46
CA ILE A 199 9.21 5.02 15.63
C ILE A 199 9.86 5.61 16.90
N GLU A 200 11.14 6.00 16.85
CA GLU A 200 11.84 6.57 18.00
C GLU A 200 11.23 7.89 18.48
N ARG A 201 10.82 8.74 17.55
CA ARG A 201 10.11 9.99 17.88
C ARG A 201 8.72 9.71 18.43
N GLY A 202 7.99 8.76 17.84
CA GLY A 202 6.67 8.34 18.32
C GLY A 202 6.71 7.82 19.75
N ILE A 203 7.66 6.95 20.08
CA ILE A 203 7.86 6.44 21.45
C ILE A 203 8.16 7.57 22.44
N ARG A 204 9.02 8.51 22.05
CA ARG A 204 9.46 9.59 22.91
C ARG A 204 8.37 10.65 23.15
N GLU A 205 7.64 11.00 22.11
CA GLU A 205 6.63 12.07 22.14
C GLU A 205 5.26 11.58 22.64
N HIS A 206 4.96 10.29 22.42
CA HIS A 206 3.67 9.66 22.71
C HIS A 206 3.81 8.31 23.41
N PRO A 207 4.37 8.28 24.64
CA PRO A 207 4.52 7.03 25.39
C PRO A 207 3.18 6.37 25.72
N GLU A 208 2.08 7.13 25.70
CA GLU A 208 0.71 6.62 25.88
C GLU A 208 0.24 5.65 24.77
N LEU A 209 0.92 5.62 23.63
CA LEU A 209 0.59 4.69 22.53
C LEU A 209 1.11 3.27 22.77
N SER A 210 1.84 3.03 23.87
CA SER A 210 2.26 1.70 24.32
C SER A 210 3.00 0.87 23.26
N ILE A 211 3.86 1.50 22.47
CA ILE A 211 4.61 0.86 21.38
C ILE A 211 5.57 -0.18 21.94
N GLY A 212 5.62 -1.37 21.33
CA GLY A 212 6.54 -2.45 21.70
C GLY A 212 6.17 -3.16 23.00
N LEU A 213 5.00 -2.91 23.59
CA LEU A 213 4.54 -3.65 24.76
C LEU A 213 4.13 -5.07 24.34
N LYS A 214 4.94 -6.05 24.72
CA LYS A 214 4.59 -7.46 24.53
C LYS A 214 3.44 -7.85 25.45
N THR A 215 2.39 -8.41 24.89
CA THR A 215 1.11 -8.76 25.56
C THR A 215 1.15 -10.11 26.27
N GLU A 216 2.29 -10.64 26.68
CA GLU A 216 2.32 -11.88 27.46
C GLU A 216 1.76 -11.64 28.88
N GLY A 217 0.47 -11.90 29.01
CA GLY A 217 -0.19 -11.98 30.33
C GLY A 217 -0.64 -10.66 30.96
N ILE A 218 -0.61 -9.56 30.26
CA ILE A 218 -1.17 -8.26 30.69
C ILE A 218 -2.31 -7.89 29.76
N ASP A 219 -3.47 -7.53 30.31
CA ASP A 219 -4.57 -6.92 29.55
C ASP A 219 -4.10 -5.56 29.01
N VAL A 220 -3.54 -5.54 27.81
CA VAL A 220 -3.17 -4.30 27.13
C VAL A 220 -4.44 -3.70 26.57
N HIS A 221 -4.82 -2.54 27.08
CA HIS A 221 -5.96 -1.80 26.56
C HIS A 221 -5.65 -1.28 25.17
N SER A 222 -6.61 -1.41 24.24
CA SER A 222 -6.53 -0.78 22.93
C SER A 222 -6.34 0.72 23.07
N VAL A 223 -5.41 1.29 22.28
CA VAL A 223 -5.26 2.75 22.18
C VAL A 223 -6.29 3.38 21.25
N GLY A 224 -7.05 2.56 20.52
CA GLY A 224 -8.06 2.98 19.55
C GLY A 224 -7.46 3.72 18.35
N ASN A 225 -8.31 4.11 17.41
CA ASN A 225 -7.93 4.92 16.26
C ASN A 225 -7.99 6.43 16.62
N THR A 226 -7.10 6.86 17.52
CA THR A 226 -7.03 8.25 17.97
C THR A 226 -6.37 9.14 16.92
N LEU A 227 -6.67 10.46 16.95
CA LEU A 227 -6.03 11.45 16.07
C LEU A 227 -4.50 11.44 16.24
N VAL A 228 -4.02 11.29 17.49
CA VAL A 228 -2.57 11.22 17.80
C VAL A 228 -1.93 10.03 17.09
N LEU A 229 -2.58 8.87 17.08
CA LEU A 229 -2.08 7.70 16.39
C LEU A 229 -1.93 7.94 14.88
N HIS A 230 -2.90 8.63 14.26
CA HIS A 230 -2.84 8.97 12.83
C HIS A 230 -1.79 10.06 12.53
N GLU A 231 -1.63 11.05 13.41
CA GLU A 231 -0.65 12.13 13.22
C GLU A 231 0.80 11.65 13.34
N THR A 232 1.05 10.56 14.06
CA THR A 232 2.40 10.00 14.27
C THR A 232 2.92 9.16 13.11
N ALA A 233 2.07 8.73 12.18
CA ALA A 233 2.39 7.79 11.10
C ALA A 233 3.03 6.46 11.59
N LEU A 234 2.78 6.06 12.83
CA LEU A 234 3.36 4.85 13.43
C LEU A 234 2.81 3.59 12.78
N ILE A 235 1.51 3.55 12.51
CA ILE A 235 0.88 2.39 11.87
C ILE A 235 1.47 2.15 10.48
N GLU A 236 1.61 3.22 9.70
CA GLU A 236 2.20 3.18 8.37
C GLU A 236 3.67 2.76 8.44
N ALA A 237 4.42 3.29 9.41
CA ALA A 237 5.84 2.97 9.59
C ALA A 237 6.04 1.48 9.94
N PHE A 238 5.28 0.92 10.87
CA PHE A 238 5.37 -0.49 11.23
C PHE A 238 4.91 -1.40 10.08
N ASN A 239 3.85 -1.04 9.36
CA ASN A 239 3.41 -1.78 8.18
C ASN A 239 4.50 -1.80 7.10
N LEU A 240 5.16 -0.68 6.83
CA LEU A 240 6.23 -0.60 5.87
C LEU A 240 7.48 -1.38 6.34
N LYS A 241 7.80 -1.35 7.64
CA LYS A 241 8.85 -2.17 8.24
C LYS A 241 8.57 -3.66 8.02
N ALA A 242 7.35 -4.10 8.32
CA ALA A 242 6.94 -5.48 8.10
C ALA A 242 7.05 -5.89 6.63
N ALA A 243 6.65 -5.01 5.70
CA ALA A 243 6.77 -5.26 4.27
C ALA A 243 8.24 -5.36 3.81
N ILE A 244 9.14 -4.52 4.34
CA ILE A 244 10.58 -4.60 4.04
C ILE A 244 11.17 -5.91 4.55
N GLU A 245 10.89 -6.28 5.80
CA GLU A 245 11.39 -7.53 6.39
C GLU A 245 10.87 -8.76 5.62
N TYR A 246 9.60 -8.71 5.18
CA TYR A 246 9.04 -9.75 4.33
C TYR A 246 9.78 -9.87 2.98
N GLN A 247 10.09 -8.74 2.32
CA GLN A 247 10.88 -8.73 1.07
C GLN A 247 12.30 -9.28 1.28
N LEU A 248 12.89 -9.03 2.44
CA LEU A 248 14.18 -9.57 2.85
C LEU A 248 14.12 -11.05 3.29
N LYS A 249 12.93 -11.69 3.18
CA LYS A 249 12.65 -13.07 3.64
C LYS A 249 12.87 -13.29 5.13
N ASN A 250 12.85 -12.22 5.92
CA ASN A 250 12.92 -12.24 7.38
C ASN A 250 11.50 -12.26 7.97
N LEU A 251 10.81 -13.40 7.90
CA LEU A 251 9.43 -13.55 8.40
C LEU A 251 9.32 -13.23 9.90
N LYS A 252 10.38 -13.55 10.67
CA LYS A 252 10.42 -13.27 12.10
C LYS A 252 10.40 -11.76 12.39
N GLY A 253 11.26 -11.01 11.71
CA GLY A 253 11.29 -9.53 11.82
C GLY A 253 9.98 -8.90 11.34
N ALA A 254 9.34 -9.46 10.31
CA ALA A 254 8.05 -9.00 9.84
C ALA A 254 6.93 -9.21 10.89
N GLN A 255 6.89 -10.36 11.54
CA GLN A 255 5.97 -10.64 12.65
C GLN A 255 6.22 -9.74 13.86
N GLU A 256 7.48 -9.54 14.24
CA GLU A 256 7.87 -8.63 15.32
C GLU A 256 7.40 -7.21 15.04
N ALA A 257 7.59 -6.70 13.82
CA ALA A 257 7.14 -5.37 13.43
C ALA A 257 5.62 -5.20 13.59
N LEU A 258 4.81 -6.22 13.22
CA LEU A 258 3.35 -6.16 13.39
C LEU A 258 2.92 -6.30 14.87
N THR A 259 3.71 -7.00 15.69
CA THR A 259 3.42 -7.17 17.12
C THR A 259 3.79 -5.93 17.93
N ASP A 260 4.84 -5.22 17.52
CA ASP A 260 5.34 -4.01 18.20
C ASP A 260 4.49 -2.76 17.92
N MET A 261 3.51 -2.85 17.04
CA MET A 261 2.55 -1.76 16.77
C MET A 261 1.80 -1.32 18.03
N PRO A 262 1.32 -0.06 18.08
CA PRO A 262 0.35 0.36 19.08
C PRO A 262 -0.81 -0.63 19.15
N PRO A 263 -1.17 -1.14 20.35
CA PRO A 263 -2.17 -2.19 20.50
C PRO A 263 -3.57 -1.69 20.12
N ARG A 264 -4.24 -2.46 19.25
CA ARG A 264 -5.61 -2.19 18.81
C ARG A 264 -6.41 -3.48 18.80
N SER A 265 -7.73 -3.38 19.01
CA SER A 265 -8.64 -4.51 18.83
C SER A 265 -8.71 -4.89 17.33
N GLU A 266 -9.12 -6.12 17.03
CA GLU A 266 -9.20 -6.59 15.64
C GLU A 266 -10.15 -5.74 14.77
N GLU A 267 -11.22 -5.24 15.38
CA GLU A 267 -12.21 -4.36 14.72
C GLU A 267 -11.67 -2.96 14.40
N GLU A 268 -10.60 -2.54 15.09
CA GLU A 268 -9.95 -1.23 14.89
C GLU A 268 -8.77 -1.28 13.92
N LEU A 269 -8.39 -2.48 13.47
CA LEU A 269 -7.25 -2.63 12.54
C LEU A 269 -7.58 -2.05 11.17
N ASP A 270 -6.62 -1.31 10.63
CA ASP A 270 -6.71 -0.80 9.28
C ASP A 270 -6.52 -1.91 8.22
N PRO A 271 -7.06 -1.73 7.00
CA PRO A 271 -6.98 -2.74 5.95
C PRO A 271 -5.56 -3.15 5.56
N VAL A 272 -4.56 -2.26 5.70
CA VAL A 272 -3.15 -2.58 5.37
C VAL A 272 -2.56 -3.50 6.42
N THR A 273 -2.82 -3.25 7.70
CA THR A 273 -2.39 -4.13 8.80
C THR A 273 -3.01 -5.52 8.67
N LEU A 274 -4.33 -5.62 8.41
CA LEU A 274 -5.00 -6.89 8.19
C LEU A 274 -4.41 -7.66 7.00
N HIS A 275 -4.14 -6.96 5.90
CA HIS A 275 -3.51 -7.53 4.72
C HIS A 275 -2.12 -8.09 5.03
N ASN A 276 -1.27 -7.32 5.71
CA ASN A 276 0.09 -7.75 6.05
C ASN A 276 0.08 -8.92 7.03
N GLN A 277 -0.81 -8.91 8.04
CA GLN A 277 -0.99 -10.04 8.95
C GLN A 277 -1.41 -11.31 8.21
N ALA A 278 -2.33 -11.19 7.26
CA ALA A 278 -2.77 -12.33 6.46
C ALA A 278 -1.63 -12.93 5.65
N LEU A 279 -0.83 -12.09 4.94
CA LEU A 279 0.28 -12.56 4.12
C LEU A 279 1.41 -13.21 4.94
N ILE A 280 1.76 -12.61 6.08
CA ILE A 280 2.87 -13.11 6.91
C ILE A 280 2.50 -14.44 7.58
N ASN A 281 1.23 -14.62 7.92
CA ASN A 281 0.77 -15.82 8.63
C ASN A 281 0.19 -16.90 7.69
N ILE A 282 0.12 -16.66 6.38
CA ILE A 282 -0.56 -17.55 5.44
C ILE A 282 0.01 -18.97 5.42
N ASP A 283 1.32 -19.13 5.54
CA ASP A 283 1.97 -20.45 5.52
C ASP A 283 1.79 -21.21 6.85
N MET A 284 1.53 -20.50 7.98
CA MET A 284 1.29 -21.10 9.30
C MET A 284 -0.20 -21.38 9.56
N LYS A 285 -1.06 -20.48 9.11
CA LYS A 285 -2.52 -20.52 9.32
C LYS A 285 -3.26 -20.12 8.04
N PRO A 286 -3.28 -20.97 7.00
CA PRO A 286 -3.83 -20.62 5.70
C PRO A 286 -5.30 -20.17 5.77
N SER A 287 -6.15 -20.89 6.52
CA SER A 287 -7.59 -20.58 6.61
C SER A 287 -7.83 -19.16 7.15
N GLU A 288 -7.16 -18.78 8.25
CA GLU A 288 -7.27 -17.43 8.84
C GLU A 288 -6.79 -16.35 7.86
N GLY A 289 -5.69 -16.61 7.15
CA GLY A 289 -5.15 -15.70 6.16
C GLY A 289 -6.12 -15.48 4.98
N PHE A 290 -6.72 -16.57 4.47
CA PHE A 290 -7.71 -16.48 3.39
C PHE A 290 -8.97 -15.75 3.82
N GLU A 291 -9.50 -16.03 5.01
CA GLU A 291 -10.67 -15.36 5.57
C GLU A 291 -10.43 -13.85 5.69
N LYS A 292 -9.28 -13.41 6.22
CA LYS A 292 -8.91 -12.00 6.32
C LYS A 292 -8.81 -11.31 4.96
N LEU A 293 -8.16 -11.95 3.97
CA LEU A 293 -8.03 -11.39 2.63
C LEU A 293 -9.39 -11.32 1.91
N ALA A 294 -10.25 -12.33 2.05
CA ALA A 294 -11.59 -12.32 1.49
C ALA A 294 -12.49 -11.28 2.15
N PHE A 295 -12.39 -11.12 3.48
CA PHE A 295 -13.08 -10.06 4.21
C PHE A 295 -12.70 -8.66 3.71
N LEU A 296 -11.41 -8.43 3.44
CA LEU A 296 -10.94 -7.14 2.93
C LEU A 296 -11.62 -6.73 1.62
N LEU A 297 -11.95 -7.68 0.74
CA LEU A 297 -12.64 -7.38 -0.52
C LEU A 297 -14.08 -6.86 -0.33
N GLN A 298 -14.67 -7.06 0.84
CA GLN A 298 -16.02 -6.56 1.18
C GLN A 298 -15.98 -5.13 1.72
N LEU A 299 -14.80 -4.61 2.07
CA LEU A 299 -14.65 -3.26 2.58
C LEU A 299 -14.70 -2.24 1.43
N PRO A 300 -15.21 -1.02 1.67
CA PRO A 300 -15.26 0.04 0.66
C PRO A 300 -13.87 0.50 0.21
N SER A 301 -12.85 0.31 1.06
CA SER A 301 -11.45 0.63 0.78
C SER A 301 -10.55 -0.47 1.31
N PHE A 302 -9.68 -1.01 0.43
CA PHE A 302 -8.69 -2.03 0.77
C PHE A 302 -7.43 -1.84 -0.10
N PRO A 303 -6.27 -2.43 0.28
CA PRO A 303 -5.05 -2.34 -0.52
C PRO A 303 -5.27 -2.96 -1.91
N ARG A 304 -4.92 -2.23 -2.97
CA ARG A 304 -5.17 -2.65 -4.38
C ARG A 304 -4.60 -4.04 -4.69
N VAL A 305 -3.49 -4.40 -4.04
CA VAL A 305 -2.81 -5.69 -4.24
C VAL A 305 -3.54 -6.88 -3.58
N THR A 306 -4.51 -6.63 -2.68
CA THR A 306 -5.24 -7.69 -1.95
C THR A 306 -5.93 -8.65 -2.90
N PHE A 307 -6.61 -8.13 -3.92
CA PHE A 307 -7.35 -8.95 -4.89
C PHE A 307 -6.41 -9.88 -5.66
N GLY A 308 -5.32 -9.35 -6.22
CA GLY A 308 -4.33 -10.15 -6.92
C GLY A 308 -3.63 -11.16 -6.02
N ASN A 309 -3.26 -10.76 -4.80
CA ASN A 309 -2.61 -11.64 -3.84
C ASN A 309 -3.52 -12.79 -3.42
N LEU A 310 -4.80 -12.55 -3.16
CA LEU A 310 -5.75 -13.62 -2.82
C LEU A 310 -5.86 -14.66 -3.94
N LEU A 311 -6.01 -14.23 -5.19
CA LEU A 311 -6.10 -15.11 -6.35
C LEU A 311 -4.82 -15.94 -6.56
N LEU A 312 -3.64 -15.29 -6.44
CA LEU A 312 -2.36 -15.97 -6.57
C LEU A 312 -2.12 -16.98 -5.43
N LEU A 313 -2.52 -16.62 -4.20
CA LEU A 313 -2.40 -17.53 -3.05
C LEU A 313 -3.36 -18.70 -3.14
N TYR A 314 -4.62 -18.50 -3.55
CA TYR A 314 -5.51 -19.62 -3.85
C TYR A 314 -4.91 -20.55 -4.91
N SER A 315 -4.34 -19.99 -5.97
CA SER A 315 -3.69 -20.77 -7.02
C SER A 315 -2.43 -21.51 -6.52
N LYS A 316 -1.63 -20.89 -5.64
CA LYS A 316 -0.44 -21.50 -5.00
C LYS A 316 -0.82 -22.70 -4.14
N HIS A 317 -1.93 -22.60 -3.41
CA HIS A 317 -2.45 -23.66 -2.53
C HIS A 317 -3.42 -24.61 -3.24
N GLU A 318 -3.52 -24.53 -4.59
CA GLU A 318 -4.35 -25.39 -5.43
C GLU A 318 -5.86 -25.29 -5.16
N TYR A 319 -6.33 -24.20 -4.56
CA TYR A 319 -7.75 -23.88 -4.38
C TYR A 319 -8.33 -23.20 -5.63
N PHE A 320 -8.24 -23.86 -6.76
CA PHE A 320 -8.60 -23.28 -8.07
C PHE A 320 -10.07 -22.90 -8.21
N ASP A 321 -10.95 -23.68 -7.58
CA ASP A 321 -12.40 -23.39 -7.59
C ASP A 321 -12.68 -22.07 -6.87
N LEU A 322 -12.08 -21.85 -5.69
CA LEU A 322 -12.21 -20.59 -4.94
C LEU A 322 -11.61 -19.41 -5.70
N ALA A 323 -10.50 -19.62 -6.40
CA ALA A 323 -9.90 -18.57 -7.23
C ALA A 323 -10.83 -18.19 -8.40
N ALA A 324 -11.47 -19.19 -9.04
CA ALA A 324 -12.42 -18.96 -10.13
C ALA A 324 -13.67 -18.23 -9.65
N ASP A 325 -14.22 -18.62 -8.50
CA ASP A 325 -15.40 -17.97 -7.90
C ASP A 325 -15.10 -16.49 -7.56
N VAL A 326 -14.00 -16.22 -6.86
CA VAL A 326 -13.60 -14.84 -6.50
C VAL A 326 -13.37 -13.99 -7.76
N LEU A 327 -12.78 -14.56 -8.81
CA LEU A 327 -12.54 -13.84 -10.06
C LEU A 327 -13.86 -13.51 -10.78
N ALA A 328 -14.83 -14.45 -10.79
CA ALA A 328 -16.14 -14.28 -11.40
C ALA A 328 -17.01 -13.26 -10.63
N GLU A 329 -17.07 -13.37 -9.31
CA GLU A 329 -17.84 -12.47 -8.44
C GLU A 329 -17.33 -11.02 -8.49
N ASN A 330 -16.03 -10.84 -8.68
CA ASN A 330 -15.35 -9.54 -8.65
C ASN A 330 -14.81 -9.13 -10.02
N ALA A 331 -15.53 -9.43 -11.11
CA ALA A 331 -15.10 -9.12 -12.47
C ALA A 331 -14.76 -7.63 -12.68
N HIS A 332 -15.42 -6.71 -11.96
CA HIS A 332 -15.17 -5.27 -12.02
C HIS A 332 -13.79 -4.89 -11.44
N LEU A 333 -13.26 -5.66 -10.48
CA LEU A 333 -11.94 -5.45 -9.89
C LEU A 333 -10.81 -5.94 -10.81
N THR A 334 -11.11 -6.89 -11.69
CA THR A 334 -10.14 -7.49 -12.61
C THR A 334 -9.48 -6.43 -13.50
N ILE A 335 -10.30 -5.60 -14.15
CA ILE A 335 -9.80 -4.53 -15.03
C ILE A 335 -9.08 -3.44 -14.22
N LYS A 336 -9.55 -3.17 -12.99
CA LYS A 336 -9.03 -2.09 -12.15
C LYS A 336 -7.71 -2.44 -11.47
N PHE A 337 -7.54 -3.69 -11.00
CA PHE A 337 -6.44 -4.06 -10.09
C PHE A 337 -5.49 -5.13 -10.62
N LEU A 338 -5.88 -5.93 -11.63
CA LEU A 338 -4.96 -6.88 -12.21
C LEU A 338 -4.24 -6.30 -13.42
N SER A 339 -2.92 -6.51 -13.48
CA SER A 339 -2.20 -6.25 -14.72
C SER A 339 -2.60 -7.28 -15.78
N PRO A 340 -2.54 -6.94 -17.09
CA PRO A 340 -2.84 -7.90 -18.17
C PRO A 340 -2.07 -9.21 -18.04
N TYR A 341 -0.79 -9.13 -17.65
CA TYR A 341 0.05 -10.30 -17.43
C TYR A 341 -0.49 -11.22 -16.32
N VAL A 342 -0.87 -10.65 -15.15
CA VAL A 342 -1.38 -11.45 -14.02
C VAL A 342 -2.73 -12.07 -14.37
N TYR A 343 -3.60 -11.33 -15.06
CA TYR A 343 -4.88 -11.86 -15.50
C TYR A 343 -4.73 -13.03 -16.47
N GLU A 344 -3.92 -12.86 -17.52
CA GLU A 344 -3.66 -13.93 -18.51
C GLU A 344 -3.02 -15.16 -17.87
N PHE A 345 -2.12 -14.95 -16.91
CA PHE A 345 -1.47 -16.04 -16.17
C PHE A 345 -2.47 -16.82 -15.31
N LEU A 346 -3.33 -16.13 -14.57
CA LEU A 346 -4.38 -16.76 -13.76
C LEU A 346 -5.41 -17.48 -14.64
N ASP A 347 -5.84 -16.86 -15.74
CA ASP A 347 -6.74 -17.49 -16.70
C ASP A 347 -6.16 -18.78 -17.28
N ALA A 348 -4.88 -18.79 -17.63
CA ALA A 348 -4.20 -19.98 -18.09
C ALA A 348 -4.10 -21.06 -16.99
N LEU A 349 -3.81 -20.67 -15.73
CA LEU A 349 -3.76 -21.61 -14.59
C LEU A 349 -5.13 -22.24 -14.31
N LEU A 350 -6.20 -21.47 -14.32
CA LEU A 350 -7.56 -21.96 -14.11
C LEU A 350 -8.00 -22.86 -15.28
N THR A 351 -7.70 -22.47 -16.52
CA THR A 351 -7.94 -23.28 -17.71
C THR A 351 -7.23 -24.65 -17.63
N CYS A 352 -6.08 -24.71 -16.96
CA CYS A 352 -5.32 -25.95 -16.81
C CYS A 352 -6.10 -27.07 -16.11
N GLN A 353 -7.08 -26.73 -15.26
CA GLN A 353 -7.88 -27.72 -14.53
C GLN A 353 -8.88 -28.45 -15.44
N THR A 354 -9.40 -27.79 -16.46
CA THR A 354 -10.42 -28.32 -17.36
C THR A 354 -9.88 -28.67 -18.74
N ALA A 355 -8.98 -27.87 -19.28
CA ALA A 355 -8.45 -28.00 -20.64
C ALA A 355 -6.92 -27.76 -20.69
N PRO A 356 -6.09 -28.71 -20.22
CA PRO A 356 -4.63 -28.52 -20.12
C PRO A 356 -3.94 -28.20 -21.45
N GLU A 357 -4.44 -28.70 -22.57
CA GLU A 357 -3.88 -28.41 -23.90
C GLU A 357 -4.13 -26.94 -24.32
N GLU A 358 -5.28 -26.40 -23.93
CA GLU A 358 -5.58 -25.00 -24.15
C GLU A 358 -4.75 -24.09 -23.25
N ALA A 359 -4.62 -24.47 -21.97
CA ALA A 359 -3.74 -23.80 -21.03
C ALA A 359 -2.29 -23.77 -21.53
N PHE A 360 -1.80 -24.89 -22.08
CA PHE A 360 -0.46 -24.93 -22.67
C PHE A 360 -0.30 -23.92 -23.81
N ARG A 361 -1.30 -23.78 -24.70
CA ARG A 361 -1.26 -22.78 -25.77
C ARG A 361 -1.23 -21.36 -25.24
N LYS A 362 -2.06 -21.06 -24.22
CA LYS A 362 -2.06 -19.75 -23.56
C LYS A 362 -0.66 -19.42 -22.98
N PHE A 363 -0.04 -20.37 -22.27
CA PHE A 363 1.32 -20.20 -21.74
C PHE A 363 2.37 -20.07 -22.85
N ASP A 364 2.24 -20.81 -23.96
CA ASP A 364 3.19 -20.73 -25.08
C ASP A 364 3.10 -19.37 -25.79
N GLU A 365 1.90 -18.80 -25.93
CA GLU A 365 1.70 -17.44 -26.44
C GLU A 365 2.32 -16.38 -25.50
N MET A 366 2.10 -16.49 -24.18
CA MET A 366 2.70 -15.62 -23.19
C MET A 366 4.24 -15.71 -23.22
N SER A 367 4.78 -16.94 -23.21
CA SER A 367 6.21 -17.24 -23.28
C SER A 367 6.84 -16.66 -24.55
N SER A 368 6.17 -16.78 -25.69
CA SER A 368 6.65 -16.23 -26.98
C SER A 368 6.74 -14.71 -26.97
N ARG A 369 5.70 -14.02 -26.45
CA ARG A 369 5.71 -12.55 -26.31
C ARG A 369 6.81 -12.09 -25.36
N LEU A 370 6.99 -12.76 -24.20
CA LEU A 370 8.03 -12.44 -23.23
C LEU A 370 9.43 -12.66 -23.84
N THR A 371 9.63 -13.74 -24.60
CA THR A 371 10.88 -14.02 -25.31
C THR A 371 11.25 -12.90 -26.29
N GLU A 372 10.28 -12.40 -27.06
CA GLU A 372 10.49 -11.30 -28.00
C GLU A 372 10.89 -10.00 -27.28
N GLN A 373 10.22 -9.72 -26.16
CA GLN A 373 10.55 -8.55 -25.32
C GLN A 373 11.95 -8.66 -24.69
N LEU A 374 12.32 -9.84 -24.16
CA LEU A 374 13.66 -10.09 -23.60
C LEU A 374 14.75 -9.88 -24.65
N ARG A 375 14.55 -10.40 -25.89
CA ARG A 375 15.50 -10.17 -26.99
C ARG A 375 15.65 -8.71 -27.36
N ARG A 376 14.54 -7.94 -27.34
CA ARG A 376 14.57 -6.50 -27.56
C ARG A 376 15.38 -5.78 -26.48
N LEU A 377 15.16 -6.12 -25.20
CA LEU A 377 15.91 -5.54 -24.09
C LEU A 377 17.40 -5.93 -24.13
N THR A 378 17.73 -7.18 -24.49
CA THR A 378 19.11 -7.63 -24.67
C THR A 378 19.83 -6.78 -25.72
N LYS A 379 19.15 -6.47 -26.84
CA LYS A 379 19.70 -5.61 -27.89
C LYS A 379 19.91 -4.18 -27.38
N GLN A 380 18.92 -3.61 -26.69
CA GLN A 380 19.04 -2.28 -26.08
C GLN A 380 20.19 -2.21 -25.05
N LEU A 381 20.35 -3.26 -24.24
CA LEU A 381 21.46 -3.35 -23.29
C LEU A 381 22.82 -3.36 -23.98
N GLN A 382 22.94 -4.07 -25.10
CA GLN A 382 24.18 -4.08 -25.92
C GLN A 382 24.45 -2.71 -26.53
N GLU A 383 23.43 -2.03 -27.06
CA GLU A 383 23.55 -0.67 -27.62
C GLU A 383 23.97 0.34 -26.54
N ALA A 384 23.34 0.30 -25.34
CA ALA A 384 23.70 1.16 -24.22
C ALA A 384 25.11 0.91 -23.69
N ARG A 385 25.60 -0.35 -23.69
CA ARG A 385 26.99 -0.69 -23.37
C ARG A 385 27.99 -0.11 -24.38
N LEU A 386 27.68 -0.19 -25.66
CA LEU A 386 28.50 0.41 -26.70
C LEU A 386 28.57 1.94 -26.63
N ALA A 387 27.44 2.56 -26.25
CA ALA A 387 27.33 4.01 -26.06
C ALA A 387 27.95 4.49 -24.73
N ARG A 388 28.29 3.57 -23.80
CA ARG A 388 28.77 3.86 -22.43
C ARG A 388 27.76 4.70 -21.62
N ASP A 389 26.50 4.46 -21.82
CA ASP A 389 25.40 5.11 -21.10
C ASP A 389 25.01 4.26 -19.90
N ASP A 390 25.62 4.53 -18.75
CA ASP A 390 25.43 3.75 -17.52
C ASP A 390 24.02 3.88 -16.96
N ASP A 391 23.35 5.03 -17.12
CA ASP A 391 22.00 5.26 -16.63
C ASP A 391 20.98 4.44 -17.43
N THR A 392 21.09 4.43 -18.76
CA THR A 392 20.25 3.59 -19.62
C THR A 392 20.55 2.11 -19.39
N GLN A 393 21.80 1.70 -19.21
CA GLN A 393 22.14 0.31 -18.88
C GLN A 393 21.45 -0.16 -17.61
N LYS A 394 21.51 0.65 -16.55
CA LYS A 394 20.91 0.30 -15.26
C LYS A 394 19.37 0.16 -15.37
N LYS A 395 18.71 1.06 -16.08
CA LYS A 395 17.26 1.00 -16.31
C LYS A 395 16.84 -0.23 -17.11
N VAL A 396 17.52 -0.47 -18.24
CA VAL A 396 17.23 -1.62 -19.11
C VAL A 396 17.51 -2.93 -18.40
N LEU A 397 18.56 -3.00 -17.55
CA LEU A 397 18.85 -4.20 -16.77
C LEU A 397 17.74 -4.49 -15.74
N GLN A 398 17.26 -3.47 -15.04
CA GLN A 398 16.14 -3.63 -14.10
C GLN A 398 14.85 -4.11 -14.80
N GLU A 399 14.56 -3.57 -16.00
CA GLU A 399 13.43 -4.00 -16.80
C GLU A 399 13.60 -5.44 -17.28
N TYR A 400 14.83 -5.82 -17.70
CA TYR A 400 15.17 -7.17 -18.10
C TYR A 400 14.96 -8.17 -16.96
N ASP A 401 15.47 -7.90 -15.77
CA ASP A 401 15.34 -8.78 -14.60
C ASP A 401 13.86 -9.00 -14.25
N LEU A 402 13.03 -7.94 -14.22
CA LEU A 402 11.60 -8.05 -13.98
C LEU A 402 10.87 -8.87 -15.05
N LEU A 403 11.29 -8.77 -16.30
CA LEU A 403 10.70 -9.50 -17.41
C LEU A 403 11.14 -10.97 -17.39
N GLN A 404 12.38 -11.24 -17.01
CA GLN A 404 12.93 -12.58 -16.84
C GLN A 404 12.20 -13.34 -15.74
N ASP A 405 11.92 -12.70 -14.59
CA ASP A 405 11.12 -13.31 -13.51
C ASP A 405 9.73 -13.72 -14.00
N LYS A 406 9.06 -12.87 -14.77
CA LYS A 406 7.77 -13.21 -15.41
C LYS A 406 7.89 -14.38 -16.38
N TYR A 407 8.94 -14.40 -17.18
CA TYR A 407 9.20 -15.46 -18.15
C TYR A 407 9.43 -16.81 -17.45
N ILE A 408 10.25 -16.85 -16.41
CA ILE A 408 10.52 -18.07 -15.62
C ILE A 408 9.22 -18.59 -15.00
N THR A 409 8.40 -17.72 -14.44
CA THR A 409 7.11 -18.09 -13.84
C THR A 409 6.18 -18.77 -14.86
N VAL A 410 6.04 -18.21 -16.06
CA VAL A 410 5.23 -18.79 -17.14
C VAL A 410 5.81 -20.12 -17.61
N LEU A 411 7.13 -20.19 -17.76
CA LEU A 411 7.84 -21.40 -18.17
C LEU A 411 7.61 -22.57 -17.18
N MET A 412 7.71 -22.28 -15.88
CA MET A 412 7.47 -23.28 -14.84
C MET A 412 6.04 -23.79 -14.83
N ALA A 413 5.05 -22.90 -14.99
CA ALA A 413 3.65 -23.28 -15.10
C ALA A 413 3.40 -24.15 -16.35
N GLN A 414 3.98 -23.79 -17.49
CA GLN A 414 3.90 -24.57 -18.74
C GLN A 414 4.55 -25.95 -18.58
N ALA A 415 5.72 -26.01 -17.94
CA ALA A 415 6.44 -27.26 -17.70
C ALA A 415 5.66 -28.19 -16.74
N LYS A 416 5.00 -27.63 -15.71
CA LYS A 416 4.19 -28.39 -14.74
C LYS A 416 3.09 -29.23 -15.42
N ILE A 417 2.51 -28.75 -16.52
CA ILE A 417 1.47 -29.47 -17.26
C ILE A 417 1.98 -30.84 -17.76
N TYR A 418 3.18 -30.89 -18.35
CA TYR A 418 3.78 -32.16 -18.81
C TYR A 418 4.47 -32.93 -17.68
N TRP A 419 4.95 -32.27 -16.66
CA TRP A 419 5.48 -32.90 -15.45
C TRP A 419 4.42 -33.76 -14.77
N ASN A 420 3.22 -33.24 -14.58
CA ASN A 420 2.09 -33.98 -14.00
C ASN A 420 1.61 -35.16 -14.83
N ARG A 421 1.99 -35.21 -16.12
CA ARG A 421 1.71 -36.30 -17.05
C ARG A 421 2.92 -37.23 -17.23
N GLU A 422 3.97 -37.08 -16.42
CA GLU A 422 5.21 -37.85 -16.49
C GLU A 422 5.91 -37.78 -17.86
N ASN A 423 5.59 -36.77 -18.67
CA ASN A 423 6.22 -36.56 -19.97
C ASN A 423 7.48 -35.71 -19.86
N PHE A 424 8.52 -36.26 -19.23
CA PHE A 424 9.77 -35.56 -18.95
C PHE A 424 10.55 -35.17 -20.22
N GLN A 425 10.31 -35.80 -21.33
CA GLN A 425 10.93 -35.40 -22.61
C GLN A 425 10.39 -34.03 -23.10
N MET A 426 9.09 -33.79 -22.95
CA MET A 426 8.51 -32.52 -23.30
C MET A 426 8.93 -31.42 -22.31
N VAL A 427 9.06 -31.73 -21.01
CA VAL A 427 9.58 -30.81 -20.00
C VAL A 427 11.01 -30.43 -20.36
N GLU A 428 11.90 -31.39 -20.68
CA GLU A 428 13.27 -31.07 -21.12
C GLU A 428 13.28 -30.17 -22.35
N LYS A 429 12.41 -30.39 -23.32
CA LYS A 429 12.31 -29.55 -24.52
C LYS A 429 11.92 -28.13 -24.22
N ILE A 430 11.02 -27.91 -23.25
CA ILE A 430 10.64 -26.57 -22.77
C ILE A 430 11.86 -25.86 -22.14
N PHE A 431 12.57 -26.55 -21.25
CA PHE A 431 13.77 -25.99 -20.62
C PHE A 431 14.90 -25.72 -21.61
N ARG A 432 15.09 -26.55 -22.61
CA ARG A 432 16.09 -26.29 -23.66
C ARG A 432 15.80 -25.03 -24.46
N LYS A 433 14.54 -24.68 -24.71
CA LYS A 433 14.16 -23.42 -25.37
C LYS A 433 14.50 -22.19 -24.54
N SER A 434 14.53 -22.31 -23.21
CA SER A 434 14.74 -21.20 -22.28
C SER A 434 16.20 -20.96 -21.88
N VAL A 435 17.13 -21.80 -22.31
CA VAL A 435 18.59 -21.68 -22.00
C VAL A 435 19.13 -20.29 -22.31
N GLU A 436 18.63 -19.66 -23.39
CA GLU A 436 19.06 -18.33 -23.83
C GLU A 436 18.97 -17.27 -22.74
N PHE A 437 17.96 -17.37 -21.84
CA PHE A 437 17.68 -16.36 -20.84
C PHE A 437 17.84 -16.83 -19.39
N CYS A 438 17.81 -18.15 -19.14
CA CYS A 438 17.72 -18.73 -17.80
C CYS A 438 19.00 -19.47 -17.37
N ASN A 439 20.03 -19.49 -18.21
CA ASN A 439 21.25 -20.28 -17.94
C ASN A 439 21.95 -19.91 -16.62
N ASP A 440 21.79 -18.70 -16.12
CA ASP A 440 22.43 -18.26 -14.89
C ASP A 440 21.53 -18.38 -13.66
N ASP A 441 20.22 -18.68 -13.83
CA ASP A 441 19.27 -18.85 -12.74
C ASP A 441 19.42 -20.21 -12.04
N ASP A 442 19.61 -20.18 -10.71
CA ASP A 442 19.85 -21.38 -9.92
C ASP A 442 18.58 -22.25 -9.80
N THR A 443 17.38 -21.64 -9.74
CA THR A 443 16.10 -22.36 -9.70
C THR A 443 15.84 -23.09 -11.01
N TRP A 444 16.12 -22.45 -12.13
CA TRP A 444 16.06 -23.07 -13.45
C TRP A 444 17.02 -24.28 -13.55
N LYS A 445 18.29 -24.10 -13.15
CA LYS A 445 19.29 -25.19 -13.14
C LYS A 445 18.84 -26.37 -12.30
N LEU A 446 18.29 -26.10 -11.12
CA LEU A 446 17.78 -27.14 -10.22
C LEU A 446 16.65 -27.95 -10.88
N ASN A 447 15.68 -27.25 -11.50
CA ASN A 447 14.59 -27.93 -12.20
C ASN A 447 15.07 -28.74 -13.43
N VAL A 448 16.06 -28.24 -14.18
CA VAL A 448 16.71 -29.01 -15.26
C VAL A 448 17.35 -30.30 -14.71
N ALA A 449 18.06 -30.18 -13.58
CA ALA A 449 18.69 -31.32 -12.92
C ALA A 449 17.65 -32.37 -12.51
N HIS A 450 16.50 -31.95 -11.94
CA HIS A 450 15.40 -32.84 -11.57
C HIS A 450 14.81 -33.58 -12.81
N VAL A 451 14.60 -32.85 -13.90
CA VAL A 451 14.10 -33.46 -15.16
C VAL A 451 15.06 -34.50 -15.71
N LEU A 452 16.35 -34.23 -15.73
CA LEU A 452 17.38 -35.16 -16.16
C LEU A 452 17.48 -36.39 -15.26
N PHE A 453 17.34 -36.16 -13.94
CA PHE A 453 17.29 -37.25 -12.95
C PHE A 453 16.10 -38.17 -13.19
N MET A 454 14.90 -37.64 -13.43
CA MET A 454 13.70 -38.43 -13.74
C MET A 454 13.80 -39.22 -15.06
N GLN A 455 14.66 -38.76 -15.96
CA GLN A 455 14.97 -39.47 -17.22
C GLN A 455 16.13 -40.47 -17.09
N ASN A 456 16.62 -40.76 -15.88
CA ASN A 456 17.79 -41.60 -15.60
C ASN A 456 19.11 -41.09 -16.21
N LYS A 457 19.19 -39.82 -16.57
CA LYS A 457 20.39 -39.15 -17.08
C LYS A 457 21.26 -38.62 -15.92
N TYR A 458 21.66 -39.50 -15.00
CA TYR A 458 22.29 -39.13 -13.74
C TYR A 458 23.59 -38.35 -13.89
N LYS A 459 24.41 -38.69 -14.89
CA LYS A 459 25.69 -37.97 -15.12
C LYS A 459 25.48 -36.49 -15.49
N GLU A 460 24.47 -36.22 -16.33
CA GLU A 460 24.11 -34.88 -16.75
C GLU A 460 23.46 -34.11 -15.59
N ALA A 461 22.57 -34.79 -14.82
CA ALA A 461 21.93 -34.23 -13.66
C ALA A 461 22.94 -33.74 -12.59
N ILE A 462 23.97 -34.54 -12.31
CA ILE A 462 25.07 -34.21 -11.39
C ILE A 462 25.77 -32.91 -11.84
N GLY A 463 26.00 -32.74 -13.16
CA GLY A 463 26.62 -31.54 -13.68
C GLY A 463 25.86 -30.22 -13.35
N PHE A 464 24.52 -30.29 -13.20
CA PHE A 464 23.68 -29.18 -12.79
C PHE A 464 23.54 -29.07 -11.27
N TYR A 465 23.47 -30.17 -10.52
CA TYR A 465 23.36 -30.16 -9.06
C TYR A 465 24.64 -29.68 -8.38
N GLU A 466 25.81 -30.14 -8.83
CA GLU A 466 27.10 -29.88 -8.15
C GLU A 466 27.42 -28.39 -7.96
N PRO A 467 27.27 -27.50 -8.96
CA PRO A 467 27.48 -26.07 -8.79
C PRO A 467 26.53 -25.43 -7.76
N ILE A 468 25.27 -25.88 -7.74
CA ILE A 468 24.26 -25.35 -6.82
C ILE A 468 24.57 -25.75 -5.38
N VAL A 469 24.92 -27.04 -5.17
CA VAL A 469 25.31 -27.54 -3.85
C VAL A 469 26.55 -26.82 -3.32
N LYS A 470 27.56 -26.60 -4.17
CA LYS A 470 28.77 -25.84 -3.79
C LYS A 470 28.47 -24.40 -3.38
N LYS A 471 27.54 -23.76 -4.07
CA LYS A 471 27.13 -22.36 -3.80
C LYS A 471 26.30 -22.24 -2.52
N HIS A 472 25.52 -23.24 -2.19
CA HIS A 472 24.59 -23.25 -1.04
C HIS A 472 24.98 -24.21 0.09
N TYR A 473 26.23 -24.67 0.11
CA TYR A 473 26.73 -25.66 1.07
C TYR A 473 26.48 -25.27 2.54
N GLU A 474 26.42 -23.98 2.86
CA GLU A 474 26.15 -23.48 4.21
C GLU A 474 24.65 -23.40 4.57
N ASN A 475 23.75 -23.58 3.60
CA ASN A 475 22.31 -23.55 3.84
C ASN A 475 21.77 -24.94 4.14
N VAL A 476 21.67 -25.29 5.41
CA VAL A 476 21.20 -26.60 5.94
C VAL A 476 19.78 -26.97 5.49
N SER A 477 18.99 -26.04 4.92
CA SER A 477 17.63 -26.26 4.45
C SER A 477 17.50 -27.08 3.16
N PHE A 478 18.60 -27.37 2.47
CA PHE A 478 18.59 -28.15 1.20
C PHE A 478 18.81 -29.66 1.40
N SER A 479 18.96 -30.16 2.64
CA SER A 479 19.35 -31.54 2.93
C SER A 479 18.20 -32.49 3.22
N GLY A 480 16.96 -32.15 2.93
CA GLY A 480 15.85 -32.97 3.42
C GLY A 480 14.53 -33.04 2.66
N GLU A 481 14.47 -32.69 1.38
CA GLU A 481 13.26 -32.98 0.61
C GLU A 481 13.57 -33.53 -0.77
#